data_588a777f715367c33197723a876f9a5f
#
_entry.id   588a777f715367c33197723a876f9a5f
#
_cell.length_a   1.000
_cell.length_b   1.000
_cell.length_c   1.000
_cell.angle_alpha   90.00
_cell.angle_beta   90.00
_cell.angle_gamma   90.00
#
_symmetry.space_group_name_H-M   'P 1'
#
loop_
_entity.id
_entity.type
_entity.pdbx_description
1 polymer ?
#
loop_
_entity_poly.entity_id
_entity_poly.type
_entity_poly.pdbx_seq_one_letter_code
_entity_poly.pdbx_strand_id
1 'polypeptide(L)' 'MIKQKLEKEMREAYEILKALGDNDTHKLYYRAQRQMINAYCEYLYITRSKNAYWNHYKYAKDFPEEEINIIIREMKL' A
#
# COMPACT_ATOMS: atom_id res chain seq x y z
N MET A 1 -4.79 17.98 2.86
CA MET A 1 -3.35 17.73 3.05
C MET A 1 -2.94 16.44 2.38
N ILE A 2 -1.74 16.43 1.79
CA ILE A 2 -1.25 15.28 1.05
C ILE A 2 -1.16 14.02 1.90
N LYS A 3 -0.66 14.15 3.13
CA LYS A 3 -0.54 13.01 4.04
C LYS A 3 -1.89 12.34 4.28
N GLN A 4 -2.91 13.13 4.56
CA GLN A 4 -4.25 12.63 4.82
C GLN A 4 -4.86 11.96 3.58
N LYS A 5 -4.59 12.53 2.42
CA LYS A 5 -5.02 11.95 1.16
C LYS A 5 -4.40 10.58 0.94
N LEU A 6 -3.11 10.43 1.23
CA LEU A 6 -2.42 9.16 1.09
C LEU A 6 -2.95 8.11 2.07
N GLU A 7 -3.23 8.52 3.30
CA GLU A 7 -3.84 7.63 4.28
C GLU A 7 -5.22 7.14 3.82
N LYS A 8 -6.00 8.05 3.24
CA LYS A 8 -7.31 7.70 2.69
C LYS A 8 -7.18 6.71 1.52
N GLU A 9 -6.22 6.94 0.64
CA GLU A 9 -5.99 6.04 -0.49
C GLU A 9 -5.59 4.64 -0.02
N MET A 10 -4.76 4.54 1.02
CA MET A 10 -4.41 3.26 1.60
C MET A 10 -5.64 2.54 2.18
N ARG A 11 -6.49 3.28 2.87
CA ARG A 11 -7.71 2.71 3.46
C ARG A 11 -8.68 2.24 2.38
N GLU A 12 -8.87 3.04 1.34
CA GLU A 12 -9.73 2.66 0.23
C GLU A 12 -9.24 1.39 -0.45
N ALA A 13 -7.94 1.30 -0.69
CA ALA A 13 -7.35 0.11 -1.29
C ALA A 13 -7.53 -1.11 -0.38
N TYR A 14 -7.37 -0.93 0.92
CA TYR A 14 -7.57 -2.00 1.89
C TYR A 14 -9.01 -2.53 1.85
N GLU A 15 -9.98 -1.63 1.76
CA GLU A 15 -11.39 -2.03 1.69
C GLU A 15 -11.66 -2.86 0.44
N ILE A 16 -11.06 -2.48 -0.70
CA ILE A 16 -11.20 -3.25 -1.92
C ILE A 16 -10.57 -4.64 -1.76
N LEU A 17 -9.38 -4.72 -1.18
CA LEU A 17 -8.72 -6.01 -0.97
C LEU A 17 -9.54 -6.91 -0.05
N LYS A 18 -10.12 -6.36 1.01
CA LYS A 18 -11.00 -7.13 1.89
C LYS A 18 -12.22 -7.64 1.18
N ALA A 19 -12.85 -6.80 0.36
CA ALA A 19 -14.06 -7.16 -0.36
C ALA A 19 -13.81 -8.28 -1.37
N LEU A 20 -12.63 -8.29 -1.99
CA LEU A 20 -12.27 -9.33 -2.96
C LEU A 20 -11.83 -10.63 -2.29
N GLY A 21 -11.38 -10.55 -1.05
CA GLY A 21 -10.93 -11.71 -0.30
C GLY A 21 -9.82 -12.46 -0.99
N ASP A 22 -10.02 -13.76 -1.23
CA ASP A 22 -9.00 -14.62 -1.84
C ASP A 22 -9.01 -14.56 -3.38
N ASN A 23 -9.80 -13.68 -3.95
CA ASN A 23 -9.92 -13.58 -5.41
C ASN A 23 -8.76 -12.77 -5.98
N ASP A 24 -7.55 -13.30 -5.84
CA ASP A 24 -6.31 -12.64 -6.19
C ASP A 24 -6.03 -12.61 -7.69
N THR A 25 -6.87 -13.24 -8.50
CA THR A 25 -6.74 -13.19 -9.96
C THR A 25 -7.54 -12.04 -10.56
N HIS A 26 -8.36 -11.36 -9.76
CA HIS A 26 -9.18 -10.26 -10.24
C HIS A 26 -8.31 -9.02 -10.50
N LYS A 27 -8.58 -8.33 -11.60
CA LYS A 27 -7.82 -7.12 -11.97
C LYS A 27 -7.85 -6.07 -10.87
N LEU A 28 -8.99 -5.91 -10.20
CA LEU A 28 -9.14 -4.93 -9.12
C LEU A 28 -8.22 -5.26 -7.93
N TYR A 29 -7.96 -6.54 -7.70
CA TYR A 29 -7.04 -6.95 -6.63
C TYR A 29 -5.64 -6.35 -6.85
N TYR A 30 -5.10 -6.51 -8.04
CA TYR A 30 -3.77 -5.98 -8.35
C TYR A 30 -3.73 -4.47 -8.37
N ARG A 31 -4.80 -3.84 -8.85
CA ARG A 31 -4.90 -2.38 -8.85
C ARG A 31 -4.93 -1.85 -7.42
N ALA A 32 -5.69 -2.49 -6.54
CA ALA A 32 -5.77 -2.10 -5.14
C ALA A 32 -4.43 -2.29 -4.42
N GLN A 33 -3.74 -3.41 -4.69
CA GLN A 33 -2.40 -3.62 -4.15
C GLN A 33 -1.46 -2.49 -4.57
N ARG A 34 -1.46 -2.17 -5.85
CA ARG A 34 -0.59 -1.12 -6.36
C ARG A 34 -0.93 0.23 -5.76
N GLN A 35 -2.23 0.52 -5.62
CA GLN A 35 -2.66 1.78 -5.00
C GLN A 35 -2.15 1.88 -3.57
N MET A 36 -2.29 0.81 -2.80
CA MET A 36 -1.84 0.80 -1.41
C MET A 36 -0.32 0.98 -1.31
N ILE A 37 0.43 0.24 -2.13
CA ILE A 37 1.89 0.30 -2.11
C ILE A 37 2.38 1.68 -2.52
N ASN A 38 1.85 2.23 -3.60
CA ASN A 38 2.27 3.54 -4.07
C ASN A 38 1.95 4.63 -3.04
N ALA A 39 0.75 4.57 -2.46
CA ALA A 39 0.37 5.55 -1.44
C ALA A 39 1.26 5.46 -0.21
N TYR A 40 1.57 4.25 0.23
CA TYR A 40 2.44 4.05 1.40
C TYR A 40 3.86 4.53 1.13
N CYS A 41 4.40 4.24 -0.04
CA CYS A 41 5.75 4.69 -0.39
C CYS A 41 5.83 6.21 -0.39
N GLU A 42 4.84 6.88 -0.99
CA GLU A 42 4.80 8.34 -0.97
C GLU A 42 4.65 8.87 0.45
N TYR A 43 3.83 8.20 1.27
CA TYR A 43 3.68 8.54 2.67
C TYR A 43 5.02 8.48 3.40
N LEU A 44 5.81 7.44 3.15
CA LEU A 44 7.13 7.30 3.74
C LEU A 44 8.08 8.38 3.25
N TYR A 45 8.01 8.74 1.98
CA TYR A 45 8.83 9.82 1.44
C TYR A 45 8.58 11.13 2.19
N ILE A 46 7.31 11.43 2.44
CA ILE A 46 6.92 12.67 3.11
C ILE A 46 7.24 12.64 4.62
N THR A 47 6.99 11.51 5.28
CA THR A 47 7.08 11.42 6.72
C THR A 47 8.43 10.93 7.24
N ARG A 48 9.22 10.30 6.39
CA ARG A 48 10.52 9.76 6.78
C ARG A 48 11.62 10.23 5.85
N SER A 49 11.82 9.51 4.74
CA SER A 49 12.93 9.83 3.85
C SER A 49 12.74 9.21 2.46
N LYS A 50 13.56 9.68 1.53
CA LYS A 50 13.65 9.12 0.20
C LYS A 50 14.13 7.68 0.24
N ASN A 51 15.03 7.36 1.16
CA ASN A 51 15.53 5.99 1.30
C ASN A 51 14.43 5.04 1.73
N ALA A 52 13.55 5.47 2.64
CA ALA A 52 12.42 4.65 3.06
C ALA A 52 11.49 4.36 1.90
N TYR A 53 11.22 5.38 1.07
CA TYR A 53 10.43 5.20 -0.15
C TYR A 53 11.02 4.10 -1.03
N TRP A 54 12.31 4.21 -1.37
CA TRP A 54 12.95 3.28 -2.29
C TRP A 54 13.08 1.88 -1.72
N ASN A 55 13.36 1.76 -0.42
CA ASN A 55 13.50 0.46 0.22
C ASN A 55 12.18 -0.32 0.14
N HIS A 56 11.08 0.35 0.47
CA HIS A 56 9.77 -0.30 0.43
C HIS A 56 9.29 -0.54 -1.00
N TYR A 57 9.59 0.37 -1.91
CA TYR A 57 9.23 0.20 -3.30
C TYR A 57 9.89 -1.04 -3.90
N LYS A 58 11.18 -1.20 -3.66
CA LYS A 58 11.92 -2.37 -4.14
C LYS A 58 11.43 -3.65 -3.51
N TYR A 59 11.19 -3.62 -2.21
CA TYR A 59 10.69 -4.79 -1.49
C TYR A 59 9.33 -5.22 -2.02
N ALA A 60 8.45 -4.27 -2.24
CA ALA A 60 7.10 -4.53 -2.75
C ALA A 60 7.12 -5.13 -4.16
N LYS A 61 8.12 -4.77 -4.95
CA LYS A 61 8.26 -5.30 -6.30
C LYS A 61 8.47 -6.81 -6.29
N ASP A 62 9.25 -7.29 -5.33
CA ASP A 62 9.56 -8.71 -5.20
C ASP A 62 8.57 -9.45 -4.29
N PHE A 63 8.05 -8.77 -3.27
CA PHE A 63 7.19 -9.37 -2.25
C PHE A 63 5.96 -8.51 -1.98
N PRO A 64 5.08 -8.36 -2.98
CA PRO A 64 3.94 -7.44 -2.84
C PRO A 64 2.98 -7.81 -1.71
N GLU A 65 2.72 -9.09 -1.49
CA GLU A 65 1.80 -9.50 -0.43
C GLU A 65 2.36 -9.24 0.96
N GLU A 66 3.66 -9.45 1.14
CA GLU A 66 4.31 -9.17 2.41
C GLU A 66 4.32 -7.67 2.69
N GLU A 67 4.57 -6.86 1.66
CA GLU A 67 4.52 -5.41 1.83
C GLU A 67 3.11 -4.95 2.20
N ILE A 68 2.08 -5.52 1.58
CA ILE A 68 0.69 -5.21 1.94
C ILE A 68 0.44 -5.49 3.42
N ASN A 69 0.92 -6.62 3.92
CA ASN A 69 0.75 -6.97 5.33
C ASN A 69 1.48 -5.98 6.25
N ILE A 70 2.66 -5.54 5.84
CA ILE A 70 3.41 -4.53 6.58
C ILE A 70 2.61 -3.23 6.65
N ILE A 71 2.06 -2.80 5.52
CA ILE A 71 1.28 -1.55 5.45
C ILE A 71 0.05 -1.63 6.36
N ILE A 72 -0.67 -2.75 6.30
CA ILE A 72 -1.86 -2.93 7.13
C ILE A 72 -1.50 -2.79 8.60
N ARG A 73 -0.40 -3.41 9.02
CA ARG A 73 0.05 -3.36 10.40
C ARG A 73 0.53 -1.96 10.80
N GLU A 74 1.38 -1.35 9.98
CA GLU A 74 1.96 -0.05 10.30
C GLU A 74 0.93 1.07 10.31
N MET A 75 -0.03 1.01 9.39
CA MET A 75 -1.06 2.04 9.28
C MET A 75 -2.30 1.71 10.12
N LYS A 76 -2.30 0.58 10.78
CA LYS A 76 -3.41 0.12 11.63
C LYS A 76 -4.72 0.05 10.86
N LEU A 77 -4.64 -0.50 9.68
CA LEU A 77 -5.82 -0.72 8.86
C LEU A 77 -6.54 -1.98 9.31
#